data_6f0ff2261b983cc462da6b19ce584a5d
#
_entry.id   6f0ff2261b983cc462da6b19ce584a5d
#
_cell.length_a   1.000
_cell.length_b   1.000
_cell.length_c   1.000
_cell.angle_alpha   90.00
_cell.angle_beta   90.00
_cell.angle_gamma   90.00
#
_symmetry.space_group_name_H-M   'P 1'
#
loop_
_entity.id
_entity.type
_entity.pdbx_description
1 polymer ?
#
loop_
_entity_poly.entity_id
_entity_poly.type
_entity_poly.pdbx_seq_one_letter_code
_entity_poly.pdbx_strand_id
1 'polypeptide(L)'
;ANAQNAEKEYLKKVLTNLEKIESATYYVTNESWQPGDSTALSTLHSFIKEYDNPMDSTIGASYVSLDANDTTKLEFCYDGNIRALPYHENKKLAIDDFTFRPLPFRLVSPPFFNHAKNIIRYALTTKDHIVTELKDEGDNYYFKLVIDENQQVEFFGKAYHMPLPPFDIGSTTSIYELWINKSNDLPYKKRREMSHDISVSTCSNLAINRHTIYDFNASDYFPKDYEIVKYSDLYKKKAEPTASSLIGKKAPGWILENIEAQPVSLADYKSKIILINFTGIGCGACQAAIPFLKQLKDSFTSEEFELIAIESWSRKVSAIRNYAKRKELNYTILNATNEVIKQYQTGGAAPYFFIVDQERIIRKVIRGYSNENTDKEIINAIKELL
;
A
#
# COMPACT_ATOMS: atom_id res chain seq x y z
N ALA A 1 1.77 -15.88 -35.45
CA ALA A 1 1.02 -17.09 -35.01
C ALA A 1 1.91 -18.10 -34.28
N ASN A 2 3.11 -18.45 -34.80
CA ASN A 2 3.97 -19.48 -34.17
C ASN A 2 4.56 -19.01 -32.81
N ALA A 3 5.06 -17.78 -32.72
CA ALA A 3 5.66 -17.25 -31.47
C ALA A 3 4.64 -17.14 -30.36
N GLN A 4 3.46 -16.61 -30.63
CA GLN A 4 2.38 -16.46 -29.63
C GLN A 4 1.85 -17.83 -29.14
N ASN A 5 1.85 -18.84 -30.00
CA ASN A 5 1.48 -20.19 -29.60
C ASN A 5 2.55 -20.82 -28.69
N ALA A 6 3.84 -20.63 -29.02
CA ALA A 6 4.95 -21.10 -28.18
C ALA A 6 4.95 -20.46 -26.79
N GLU A 7 4.68 -19.15 -26.70
CA GLU A 7 4.49 -18.44 -25.43
C GLU A 7 3.39 -19.08 -24.58
N LYS A 8 2.20 -19.27 -25.16
CA LYS A 8 1.07 -19.89 -24.45
C LYS A 8 1.38 -21.31 -23.98
N GLU A 9 2.05 -22.12 -24.79
CA GLU A 9 2.43 -23.48 -24.39
C GLU A 9 3.44 -23.46 -23.24
N TYR A 10 4.39 -22.53 -23.26
CA TYR A 10 5.34 -22.38 -22.15
C TYR A 10 4.63 -21.92 -20.86
N LEU A 11 3.76 -20.95 -20.95
CA LEU A 11 2.99 -20.47 -19.78
C LEU A 11 2.07 -21.56 -19.20
N LYS A 12 1.49 -22.44 -20.03
CA LYS A 12 0.76 -23.63 -19.57
C LYS A 12 1.66 -24.59 -18.79
N LYS A 13 2.90 -24.81 -19.25
CA LYS A 13 3.88 -25.62 -18.51
C LYS A 13 4.18 -25.03 -17.14
N VAL A 14 4.43 -23.70 -17.07
CA VAL A 14 4.67 -22.99 -15.82
C VAL A 14 3.47 -23.08 -14.89
N LEU A 15 2.26 -22.86 -15.42
CA LEU A 15 1.02 -23.00 -14.64
C LEU A 15 0.87 -24.41 -14.05
N THR A 16 1.11 -25.45 -14.88
CA THR A 16 1.07 -26.85 -14.42
C THR A 16 2.05 -27.10 -13.27
N ASN A 17 3.25 -26.52 -13.33
CA ASN A 17 4.23 -26.66 -12.24
C ASN A 17 3.79 -25.91 -10.97
N LEU A 18 3.21 -24.72 -11.11
CA LEU A 18 2.65 -23.98 -9.98
C LEU A 18 1.46 -24.69 -9.33
N GLU A 19 0.62 -25.35 -10.12
CA GLU A 19 -0.53 -26.14 -9.63
C GLU A 19 -0.13 -27.41 -8.89
N LYS A 20 1.10 -27.91 -9.08
CA LYS A 20 1.65 -29.06 -8.32
C LYS A 20 2.24 -28.67 -6.98
N ILE A 21 2.33 -27.37 -6.66
CA ILE A 21 2.86 -26.92 -5.37
C ILE A 21 1.76 -27.05 -4.31
N GLU A 22 1.88 -28.05 -3.46
CA GLU A 22 1.03 -28.23 -2.28
C GLU A 22 1.51 -27.37 -1.10
N SER A 23 2.83 -27.16 -1.01
CA SER A 23 3.46 -26.27 -0.05
C SER A 23 4.77 -25.70 -0.57
N ALA A 24 5.13 -24.51 -0.09
CA ALA A 24 6.42 -23.88 -0.37
C ALA A 24 6.95 -23.18 0.87
N THR A 25 8.25 -23.28 1.10
CA THR A 25 8.98 -22.45 2.07
C THR A 25 10.08 -21.71 1.35
N TYR A 26 10.22 -20.44 1.66
CA TYR A 26 11.18 -19.57 0.98
C TYR A 26 11.43 -18.29 1.79
N TYR A 27 12.57 -17.67 1.56
CA TYR A 27 12.81 -16.28 1.96
C TYR A 27 12.31 -15.36 0.84
N VAL A 28 11.71 -14.24 1.20
CA VAL A 28 11.25 -13.23 0.27
C VAL A 28 11.75 -11.85 0.68
N THR A 29 12.27 -11.12 -0.31
CA THR A 29 12.51 -9.68 -0.20
C THR A 29 11.37 -8.96 -0.89
N ASN A 30 10.63 -8.16 -0.15
CA ASN A 30 9.54 -7.32 -0.64
C ASN A 30 9.99 -5.86 -0.66
N GLU A 31 9.93 -5.24 -1.81
CA GLU A 31 10.28 -3.84 -2.02
C GLU A 31 9.06 -3.05 -2.47
N SER A 32 8.88 -1.87 -1.90
CA SER A 32 7.90 -0.87 -2.37
C SER A 32 8.62 0.24 -3.09
N TRP A 33 8.07 0.65 -4.22
CA TRP A 33 8.63 1.70 -5.09
C TRP A 33 7.52 2.66 -5.49
N GLN A 34 7.90 3.90 -5.81
CA GLN A 34 7.04 4.83 -6.52
C GLN A 34 7.43 4.84 -8.00
N PRO A 35 6.46 5.02 -8.92
CA PRO A 35 6.80 5.22 -10.34
C PRO A 35 7.85 6.32 -10.50
N GLY A 36 8.96 6.01 -11.18
CA GLY A 36 10.08 6.92 -11.38
C GLY A 36 11.15 6.94 -10.27
N ASP A 37 11.03 6.12 -9.22
CA ASP A 37 12.09 5.96 -8.22
C ASP A 37 13.31 5.23 -8.78
N SER A 38 14.50 5.62 -8.31
CA SER A 38 15.76 4.92 -8.54
C SER A 38 16.16 4.00 -7.39
N THR A 39 15.49 4.11 -6.24
CA THR A 39 15.72 3.30 -5.03
C THR A 39 14.40 2.91 -4.40
N ALA A 40 14.36 1.75 -3.74
CA ALA A 40 13.16 1.31 -3.04
C ALA A 40 12.80 2.27 -1.89
N LEU A 41 11.51 2.57 -1.77
CA LEU A 41 10.95 3.34 -0.66
C LEU A 41 11.07 2.58 0.67
N SER A 42 10.80 1.27 0.61
CA SER A 42 10.97 0.35 1.74
C SER A 42 11.35 -1.03 1.25
N THR A 43 12.08 -1.77 2.08
CA THR A 43 12.48 -3.15 1.85
C THR A 43 12.20 -3.95 3.11
N LEU A 44 11.51 -5.07 2.96
CA LEU A 44 11.21 -6.02 4.04
C LEU A 44 11.71 -7.40 3.65
N HIS A 45 12.22 -8.14 4.64
CA HIS A 45 12.71 -9.50 4.47
C HIS A 45 11.92 -10.44 5.36
N SER A 46 11.27 -11.42 4.76
CA SER A 46 10.43 -12.37 5.49
C SER A 46 10.78 -13.81 5.11
N PHE A 47 10.50 -14.75 6.03
CA PHE A 47 10.47 -16.17 5.76
C PHE A 47 9.01 -16.62 5.66
N ILE A 48 8.64 -17.24 4.55
CA ILE A 48 7.26 -17.63 4.24
C ILE A 48 7.15 -19.15 4.27
N LYS A 49 6.04 -19.62 4.86
CA LYS A 49 5.51 -20.98 4.64
C LYS A 49 4.13 -20.84 4.01
N GLU A 50 3.99 -21.27 2.79
CA GLU A 50 2.79 -21.17 1.95
C GLU A 50 2.23 -22.56 1.70
N TYR A 51 0.91 -22.70 1.74
CA TYR A 51 0.18 -23.95 1.53
C TYR A 51 -0.96 -23.73 0.55
N ASP A 52 -1.11 -24.61 -0.43
CA ASP A 52 -2.34 -24.68 -1.23
C ASP A 52 -3.49 -25.12 -0.31
N ASN A 53 -4.57 -24.35 -0.30
CA ASN A 53 -5.73 -24.63 0.52
C ASN A 53 -7.00 -24.60 -0.33
N PRO A 54 -7.41 -25.73 -0.91
CA PRO A 54 -8.58 -25.80 -1.77
C PRO A 54 -9.90 -25.55 -1.02
N MET A 55 -9.90 -25.61 0.31
CA MET A 55 -11.08 -25.28 1.15
C MET A 55 -11.25 -23.78 1.37
N ASP A 56 -10.21 -22.99 1.14
CA ASP A 56 -10.30 -21.54 1.22
C ASP A 56 -10.86 -20.94 -0.09
N SER A 57 -12.08 -20.45 -0.03
CA SER A 57 -12.75 -19.80 -1.16
C SER A 57 -12.28 -18.37 -1.44
N THR A 58 -11.45 -17.80 -0.57
CA THR A 58 -10.98 -16.41 -0.65
C THR A 58 -9.78 -16.28 -1.58
N ILE A 59 -8.65 -16.88 -1.22
CA ILE A 59 -7.43 -16.85 -2.02
C ILE A 59 -6.95 -18.25 -2.46
N GLY A 60 -7.51 -19.31 -1.89
CA GLY A 60 -7.10 -20.69 -2.17
C GLY A 60 -5.73 -21.04 -1.57
N ALA A 61 -5.32 -20.37 -0.50
CA ALA A 61 -4.03 -20.58 0.15
C ALA A 61 -4.10 -20.27 1.64
N SER A 62 -3.25 -20.91 2.43
CA SER A 62 -2.93 -20.52 3.80
C SER A 62 -1.44 -20.25 3.91
N TYR A 63 -1.04 -19.30 4.74
CA TYR A 63 0.38 -19.00 4.89
C TYR A 63 0.71 -18.30 6.19
N VAL A 64 1.99 -18.40 6.56
CA VAL A 64 2.58 -17.62 7.63
C VAL A 64 3.81 -16.87 7.12
N SER A 65 3.92 -15.60 7.52
CA SER A 65 5.09 -14.76 7.34
C SER A 65 5.79 -14.58 8.68
N LEU A 66 7.07 -14.87 8.71
CA LEU A 66 7.95 -14.77 9.85
C LEU A 66 9.10 -13.80 9.50
N ASP A 67 9.65 -13.12 10.50
CA ASP A 67 10.84 -12.28 10.31
C ASP A 67 12.00 -13.13 9.75
N ALA A 68 12.65 -12.67 8.69
CA ALA A 68 13.73 -13.44 8.05
C ALA A 68 14.97 -13.64 8.93
N ASN A 69 15.20 -12.73 9.89
CA ASN A 69 16.34 -12.80 10.82
C ASN A 69 15.99 -13.58 12.10
N ASP A 70 14.70 -13.70 12.41
CA ASP A 70 14.18 -14.42 13.56
C ASP A 70 12.88 -15.14 13.17
N THR A 71 13.00 -16.37 12.67
CA THR A 71 11.85 -17.17 12.22
C THR A 71 10.94 -17.66 13.34
N THR A 72 11.17 -17.26 14.58
CA THR A 72 10.23 -17.43 15.69
C THR A 72 9.28 -16.26 15.85
N LYS A 73 9.58 -15.13 15.19
CA LYS A 73 8.81 -13.89 15.26
C LYS A 73 7.77 -13.84 14.15
N LEU A 74 6.50 -13.92 14.56
CA LEU A 74 5.37 -13.81 13.65
C LEU A 74 5.24 -12.39 13.08
N GLU A 75 5.04 -12.27 11.76
CA GLU A 75 4.67 -11.02 11.10
C GLU A 75 3.21 -11.04 10.64
N PHE A 76 2.75 -12.19 10.15
CA PHE A 76 1.39 -12.37 9.64
C PHE A 76 1.07 -13.85 9.54
N CYS A 77 -0.21 -14.21 9.75
CA CYS A 77 -0.70 -15.56 9.50
C CYS A 77 -2.13 -15.52 8.95
N TYR A 78 -2.41 -16.42 8.00
CA TYR A 78 -3.74 -16.62 7.44
C TYR A 78 -3.98 -18.10 7.21
N ASP A 79 -5.08 -18.65 7.75
CA ASP A 79 -5.42 -20.07 7.66
C ASP A 79 -6.64 -20.41 6.79
N GLY A 80 -7.20 -19.41 6.12
CA GLY A 80 -8.44 -19.51 5.34
C GLY A 80 -9.69 -19.04 6.11
N ASN A 81 -9.66 -18.99 7.44
CA ASN A 81 -10.77 -18.54 8.28
C ASN A 81 -10.46 -17.28 9.05
N ILE A 82 -9.24 -17.17 9.54
CA ILE A 82 -8.76 -16.01 10.31
C ILE A 82 -7.46 -15.50 9.75
N ARG A 83 -7.17 -14.22 10.05
CA ARG A 83 -5.81 -13.70 9.98
C ARG A 83 -5.36 -13.22 11.35
N ALA A 84 -4.10 -13.47 11.66
CA ALA A 84 -3.45 -13.05 12.89
C ALA A 84 -2.46 -11.93 12.59
N LEU A 85 -2.60 -10.81 13.29
CA LEU A 85 -1.85 -9.58 13.11
C LEU A 85 -1.12 -9.25 14.42
N PRO A 86 0.20 -9.46 14.54
CA PRO A 86 0.94 -9.12 15.74
C PRO A 86 1.23 -7.62 15.82
N TYR A 87 1.03 -7.05 16.99
CA TYR A 87 1.41 -5.70 17.39
C TYR A 87 2.55 -5.81 18.42
N HIS A 88 3.78 -5.89 17.93
CA HIS A 88 4.96 -6.19 18.76
C HIS A 88 5.24 -5.16 19.85
N GLU A 89 4.97 -3.87 19.58
CA GLU A 89 5.22 -2.77 20.52
C GLU A 89 4.45 -2.91 21.84
N ASN A 90 3.24 -3.45 21.77
CA ASN A 90 2.36 -3.60 22.93
C ASN A 90 2.00 -5.06 23.24
N LYS A 91 2.69 -6.01 22.63
CA LYS A 91 2.52 -7.45 22.81
C LYS A 91 1.08 -7.94 22.67
N LYS A 92 0.41 -7.49 21.60
CA LYS A 92 -0.95 -7.92 21.26
C LYS A 92 -0.95 -8.70 19.96
N LEU A 93 -1.77 -9.76 19.92
CA LEU A 93 -2.09 -10.50 18.70
C LEU A 93 -3.56 -10.30 18.37
N ALA A 94 -3.84 -9.53 17.32
CA ALA A 94 -5.19 -9.32 16.87
C ALA A 94 -5.63 -10.46 15.94
N ILE A 95 -6.72 -11.13 16.30
CA ILE A 95 -7.36 -12.14 15.47
C ILE A 95 -8.54 -11.51 14.75
N ASP A 96 -8.47 -11.52 13.43
CA ASP A 96 -9.53 -11.06 12.54
C ASP A 96 -10.23 -12.27 11.92
N ASP A 97 -11.48 -12.46 12.26
CA ASP A 97 -12.38 -13.49 11.74
C ASP A 97 -13.27 -12.97 10.60
N PHE A 98 -12.93 -11.79 10.05
CA PHE A 98 -13.64 -11.10 8.97
C PHE A 98 -15.10 -10.73 9.28
N THR A 99 -15.54 -10.83 10.53
CA THR A 99 -16.90 -10.41 10.93
C THR A 99 -17.06 -8.91 11.02
N PHE A 100 -15.99 -8.19 11.39
CA PHE A 100 -15.99 -6.72 11.47
C PHE A 100 -16.01 -6.06 10.09
N ARG A 101 -15.26 -6.62 9.14
CA ARG A 101 -15.27 -6.25 7.72
C ARG A 101 -15.27 -7.53 6.90
N PRO A 102 -16.45 -8.03 6.54
CA PRO A 102 -16.55 -9.26 5.77
C PRO A 102 -15.88 -9.13 4.40
N LEU A 103 -15.41 -10.27 3.90
CA LEU A 103 -14.94 -10.36 2.53
C LEU A 103 -16.09 -10.09 1.54
N PRO A 104 -15.85 -9.44 0.40
CA PRO A 104 -14.54 -9.05 -0.17
C PRO A 104 -14.06 -7.65 0.22
N PHE A 105 -14.67 -6.95 1.16
CA PHE A 105 -14.28 -5.59 1.54
C PHE A 105 -12.88 -5.52 2.18
N ARG A 106 -12.40 -6.64 2.71
CA ARG A 106 -11.03 -6.78 3.20
C ARG A 106 -10.37 -7.96 2.51
N LEU A 107 -9.66 -7.64 1.45
CA LEU A 107 -8.93 -8.63 0.68
C LEU A 107 -7.69 -9.11 1.46
N VAL A 108 -7.37 -10.39 1.30
CA VAL A 108 -6.15 -11.00 1.84
C VAL A 108 -5.12 -11.02 0.74
N SER A 109 -3.95 -10.42 0.98
CA SER A 109 -2.84 -10.47 0.04
C SER A 109 -2.35 -11.92 -0.12
N PRO A 110 -2.29 -12.43 -1.35
CA PRO A 110 -1.86 -13.81 -1.58
C PRO A 110 -0.35 -13.95 -1.41
N PRO A 111 0.14 -15.12 -0.97
CA PRO A 111 1.54 -15.42 -0.94
C PRO A 111 2.12 -15.54 -2.37
N PHE A 112 3.45 -15.68 -2.50
CA PHE A 112 4.14 -15.49 -3.76
C PHE A 112 3.68 -16.45 -4.88
N PHE A 113 3.66 -17.75 -4.62
CA PHE A 113 3.34 -18.75 -5.65
C PHE A 113 1.86 -18.79 -5.98
N ASN A 114 0.99 -18.60 -4.98
CA ASN A 114 -0.44 -18.42 -5.22
C ASN A 114 -0.71 -17.21 -6.13
N HIS A 115 -0.06 -16.08 -5.86
CA HIS A 115 -0.19 -14.87 -6.68
C HIS A 115 0.30 -15.10 -8.12
N ALA A 116 1.50 -15.66 -8.30
CA ALA A 116 2.06 -15.97 -9.61
C ALA A 116 1.17 -16.96 -10.41
N LYS A 117 0.65 -17.99 -9.74
CA LYS A 117 -0.30 -18.95 -10.32
C LYS A 117 -1.52 -18.25 -10.90
N ASN A 118 -2.10 -17.32 -10.17
CA ASN A 118 -3.31 -16.61 -10.60
C ASN A 118 -3.03 -15.60 -11.72
N ILE A 119 -1.90 -14.93 -11.74
CA ILE A 119 -1.46 -14.06 -12.84
C ILE A 119 -1.36 -14.85 -14.15
N ILE A 120 -0.65 -16.00 -14.13
CA ILE A 120 -0.47 -16.81 -15.34
C ILE A 120 -1.80 -17.43 -15.80
N ARG A 121 -2.61 -17.96 -14.86
CA ARG A 121 -3.94 -18.49 -15.19
C ARG A 121 -4.81 -17.43 -15.85
N TYR A 122 -4.83 -16.22 -15.33
CA TYR A 122 -5.57 -15.11 -15.92
C TYR A 122 -5.07 -14.77 -17.31
N ALA A 123 -3.77 -14.65 -17.52
CA ALA A 123 -3.18 -14.38 -18.84
C ALA A 123 -3.56 -15.42 -19.90
N LEU A 124 -3.77 -16.68 -19.48
CA LEU A 124 -4.15 -17.77 -20.38
C LEU A 124 -5.66 -17.87 -20.65
N THR A 125 -6.49 -17.35 -19.77
CA THR A 125 -7.95 -17.64 -19.77
C THR A 125 -8.85 -16.42 -19.86
N THR A 126 -8.33 -15.22 -19.59
CA THR A 126 -9.16 -14.00 -19.58
C THR A 126 -9.68 -13.62 -20.96
N LYS A 127 -10.79 -12.89 -20.96
CA LYS A 127 -11.35 -12.21 -22.14
C LYS A 127 -11.08 -10.70 -22.10
N ASP A 128 -10.47 -10.22 -21.04
CA ASP A 128 -10.11 -8.81 -20.89
C ASP A 128 -9.06 -8.42 -21.94
N HIS A 129 -8.95 -7.13 -22.18
CA HIS A 129 -7.96 -6.59 -23.10
C HIS A 129 -6.56 -6.64 -22.46
N ILE A 130 -5.75 -7.58 -22.90
CA ILE A 130 -4.39 -7.80 -22.40
C ILE A 130 -3.37 -7.83 -23.51
N VAL A 131 -2.13 -7.46 -23.15
CA VAL A 131 -0.94 -7.67 -23.96
C VAL A 131 0.06 -8.50 -23.14
N THR A 132 0.58 -9.56 -23.73
CA THR A 132 1.60 -10.40 -23.11
C THR A 132 2.90 -10.38 -23.90
N GLU A 133 4.01 -10.54 -23.21
CA GLU A 133 5.35 -10.65 -23.77
C GLU A 133 6.14 -11.68 -22.98
N LEU A 134 6.79 -12.62 -23.70
CA LEU A 134 7.73 -13.58 -23.12
C LEU A 134 9.09 -13.41 -23.80
N LYS A 135 10.11 -13.09 -23.01
CA LYS A 135 11.50 -12.92 -23.48
C LYS A 135 12.41 -13.95 -22.87
N ASP A 136 13.33 -14.45 -23.68
CA ASP A 136 14.45 -15.27 -23.21
C ASP A 136 15.57 -14.35 -22.70
N GLU A 137 15.90 -14.46 -21.42
CA GLU A 137 16.97 -13.69 -20.75
C GLU A 137 18.11 -14.61 -20.26
N GLY A 138 18.46 -15.61 -21.06
CA GLY A 138 19.53 -16.55 -20.73
C GLY A 138 19.06 -17.64 -19.76
N ASP A 139 19.39 -17.51 -18.46
CA ASP A 139 19.00 -18.51 -17.46
C ASP A 139 17.52 -18.39 -17.04
N ASN A 140 16.86 -17.34 -17.45
CA ASN A 140 15.49 -17.04 -17.09
C ASN A 140 14.63 -16.71 -18.31
N TYR A 141 13.33 -16.88 -18.17
CA TYR A 141 12.33 -16.19 -18.99
C TYR A 141 11.76 -15.00 -18.23
N TYR A 142 11.65 -13.88 -18.91
CA TYR A 142 10.90 -12.71 -18.45
C TYR A 142 9.51 -12.73 -19.08
N PHE A 143 8.47 -12.70 -18.27
CA PHE A 143 7.08 -12.62 -18.70
C PHE A 143 6.49 -11.30 -18.24
N LYS A 144 5.82 -10.58 -19.15
CA LYS A 144 5.09 -9.36 -18.86
C LYS A 144 3.64 -9.50 -19.29
N LEU A 145 2.75 -9.10 -18.40
CA LEU A 145 1.31 -8.97 -18.62
C LEU A 145 0.90 -7.52 -18.42
N VAL A 146 0.34 -6.90 -19.44
CA VAL A 146 -0.29 -5.58 -19.39
C VAL A 146 -1.79 -5.78 -19.52
N ILE A 147 -2.56 -5.27 -18.55
CA ILE A 147 -4.01 -5.32 -18.53
C ILE A 147 -4.51 -3.90 -18.75
N ASP A 148 -5.17 -3.68 -19.88
CA ASP A 148 -5.67 -2.38 -20.32
C ASP A 148 -7.20 -2.36 -20.28
N GLU A 149 -7.72 -2.23 -19.06
CA GLU A 149 -9.14 -2.19 -18.77
C GLU A 149 -9.53 -0.84 -18.16
N ASN A 150 -10.82 -0.57 -18.06
CA ASN A 150 -11.34 0.67 -17.44
C ASN A 150 -11.30 0.65 -15.90
N GLN A 151 -10.78 -0.42 -15.32
CA GLN A 151 -10.54 -0.61 -13.88
C GLN A 151 -9.19 -1.29 -13.69
N GLN A 152 -8.48 -0.95 -12.64
CA GLN A 152 -7.28 -1.69 -12.25
C GLN A 152 -7.67 -3.13 -11.86
N VAL A 153 -6.85 -4.10 -12.26
CA VAL A 153 -7.05 -5.50 -11.94
C VAL A 153 -6.00 -5.98 -10.95
N GLU A 154 -6.47 -6.47 -9.82
CA GLU A 154 -5.66 -7.03 -8.73
C GLU A 154 -5.94 -8.52 -8.56
N PHE A 155 -4.98 -9.28 -8.04
CA PHE A 155 -5.12 -10.71 -7.82
C PHE A 155 -5.17 -11.04 -6.33
N PHE A 156 -6.30 -11.61 -5.89
CA PHE A 156 -6.53 -12.10 -4.53
C PHE A 156 -7.16 -13.51 -4.62
N GLY A 157 -6.35 -14.50 -5.04
CA GLY A 157 -6.83 -15.84 -5.37
C GLY A 157 -7.53 -15.95 -6.72
N LYS A 158 -8.04 -14.84 -7.23
CA LYS A 158 -8.59 -14.63 -8.58
C LYS A 158 -8.42 -13.16 -8.96
N ALA A 159 -8.72 -12.82 -10.20
CA ALA A 159 -8.71 -11.43 -10.64
C ALA A 159 -9.92 -10.66 -10.09
N TYR A 160 -9.66 -9.45 -9.61
CA TYR A 160 -10.67 -8.48 -9.19
C TYR A 160 -10.49 -7.20 -9.99
N HIS A 161 -11.55 -6.75 -10.64
CA HIS A 161 -11.63 -5.41 -11.23
C HIS A 161 -11.97 -4.44 -10.10
N MET A 162 -10.99 -3.65 -9.70
CA MET A 162 -11.10 -2.79 -8.53
C MET A 162 -12.07 -1.64 -8.79
N PRO A 163 -13.02 -1.36 -7.88
CA PRO A 163 -13.90 -0.23 -8.02
C PRO A 163 -13.12 1.07 -8.19
N LEU A 164 -13.58 1.92 -9.12
CA LEU A 164 -12.96 3.23 -9.30
C LEU A 164 -13.14 4.06 -8.01
N PRO A 165 -12.06 4.66 -7.51
CA PRO A 165 -12.15 5.54 -6.36
C PRO A 165 -12.82 6.88 -6.75
N PRO A 166 -13.24 7.71 -5.77
CA PRO A 166 -13.85 9.02 -6.03
C PRO A 166 -12.83 10.09 -6.42
N PHE A 167 -11.66 9.71 -6.90
CA PHE A 167 -10.58 10.60 -7.34
C PHE A 167 -9.91 10.04 -8.59
N ASP A 168 -9.22 10.92 -9.34
CA ASP A 168 -8.49 10.52 -10.55
C ASP A 168 -7.23 9.73 -10.18
N ILE A 169 -7.14 8.49 -10.65
CA ILE A 169 -5.97 7.62 -10.46
C ILE A 169 -4.94 7.74 -11.60
N GLY A 170 -5.19 8.58 -12.59
CA GLY A 170 -4.34 8.80 -13.75
C GLY A 170 -4.44 7.68 -14.79
N SER A 171 -4.11 6.43 -14.43
CA SER A 171 -4.20 5.27 -15.32
C SER A 171 -4.83 4.09 -14.62
N THR A 172 -5.68 3.37 -15.35
CA THR A 172 -6.28 2.10 -14.92
C THR A 172 -5.47 0.89 -15.36
N THR A 173 -4.40 1.09 -16.12
CA THR A 173 -3.52 0.01 -16.59
C THR A 173 -2.86 -0.68 -15.40
N SER A 174 -2.90 -2.03 -15.42
CA SER A 174 -2.23 -2.88 -14.43
C SER A 174 -1.13 -3.67 -15.12
N ILE A 175 0.08 -3.64 -14.56
CA ILE A 175 1.23 -4.34 -15.14
C ILE A 175 1.75 -5.36 -14.13
N TYR A 176 1.94 -6.59 -14.62
CA TYR A 176 2.53 -7.69 -13.87
C TYR A 176 3.69 -8.28 -14.63
N GLU A 177 4.80 -8.47 -13.94
CA GLU A 177 6.03 -9.03 -14.52
C GLU A 177 6.50 -10.21 -13.66
N LEU A 178 6.92 -11.28 -14.31
CA LEU A 178 7.45 -12.49 -13.66
C LEU A 178 8.79 -12.86 -14.29
N TRP A 179 9.77 -13.18 -13.46
CA TRP A 179 11.03 -13.82 -13.88
C TRP A 179 10.96 -15.28 -13.48
N ILE A 180 11.05 -16.14 -14.48
CA ILE A 180 10.85 -17.59 -14.38
C ILE A 180 12.19 -18.27 -14.61
N ASN A 181 12.66 -19.03 -13.61
CA ASN A 181 13.91 -19.78 -13.72
C ASN A 181 13.73 -20.98 -14.66
N LYS A 182 14.56 -21.09 -15.69
CA LYS A 182 14.51 -22.17 -16.67
C LYS A 182 14.87 -23.55 -16.09
N SER A 183 15.60 -23.61 -14.97
CA SER A 183 15.98 -24.88 -14.36
C SER A 183 14.81 -25.65 -13.76
N ASN A 184 13.74 -24.94 -13.34
CA ASN A 184 12.58 -25.55 -12.69
C ASN A 184 11.24 -25.05 -13.23
N ASP A 185 11.27 -24.11 -14.18
CA ASP A 185 10.09 -23.44 -14.75
C ASP A 185 9.15 -22.87 -13.66
N LEU A 186 9.73 -22.28 -12.61
CA LEU A 186 9.00 -21.59 -11.54
C LEU A 186 9.42 -20.12 -11.47
N PRO A 187 8.49 -19.20 -11.23
CA PRO A 187 8.82 -17.81 -10.95
C PRO A 187 9.61 -17.68 -9.64
N TYR A 188 10.64 -16.82 -9.64
CA TYR A 188 11.40 -16.49 -8.45
C TYR A 188 11.34 -14.99 -8.12
N LYS A 189 10.92 -14.15 -9.09
CA LYS A 189 10.73 -12.72 -8.89
C LYS A 189 9.45 -12.29 -9.57
N LYS A 190 8.72 -11.40 -8.94
CA LYS A 190 7.53 -10.74 -9.49
C LYS A 190 7.59 -9.25 -9.25
N ARG A 191 7.01 -8.48 -10.17
CA ARG A 191 6.80 -7.04 -10.05
C ARG A 191 5.37 -6.71 -10.45
N ARG A 192 4.73 -5.86 -9.67
CA ARG A 192 3.43 -5.28 -9.95
C ARG A 192 3.59 -3.78 -10.05
N GLU A 193 2.99 -3.15 -11.06
CA GLU A 193 2.95 -1.71 -11.21
C GLU A 193 1.53 -1.23 -11.44
N MET A 194 1.13 -0.26 -10.64
CA MET A 194 -0.07 0.55 -10.79
C MET A 194 0.33 2.01 -10.94
N SER A 195 -0.61 2.89 -11.26
CA SER A 195 -0.34 4.31 -11.49
C SER A 195 0.32 5.02 -10.29
N HIS A 196 0.15 4.51 -9.09
CA HIS A 196 0.55 5.17 -7.84
C HIS A 196 1.56 4.39 -7.01
N ASP A 197 1.80 3.10 -7.31
CA ASP A 197 2.75 2.28 -6.57
C ASP A 197 3.31 1.13 -7.41
N ILE A 198 4.49 0.66 -7.01
CA ILE A 198 5.16 -0.51 -7.56
C ILE A 198 5.57 -1.39 -6.39
N SER A 199 5.33 -2.69 -6.51
CA SER A 199 5.84 -3.70 -5.58
C SER A 199 6.69 -4.74 -6.30
N VAL A 200 7.80 -5.13 -5.67
CA VAL A 200 8.71 -6.16 -6.18
C VAL A 200 8.91 -7.20 -5.09
N SER A 201 8.77 -8.47 -5.44
CA SER A 201 9.05 -9.57 -4.51
C SER A 201 10.05 -10.52 -5.16
N THR A 202 11.12 -10.86 -4.45
CA THR A 202 12.16 -11.79 -4.92
C THR A 202 12.32 -12.92 -3.92
N CYS A 203 12.14 -14.16 -4.37
CA CYS A 203 12.24 -15.38 -3.56
C CYS A 203 13.62 -16.01 -3.66
N SER A 204 14.07 -16.60 -2.57
CA SER A 204 15.30 -17.40 -2.48
C SER A 204 15.11 -18.61 -1.56
N ASN A 205 16.02 -19.59 -1.66
CA ASN A 205 16.03 -20.79 -0.82
C ASN A 205 14.70 -21.56 -0.83
N LEU A 206 14.16 -21.76 -2.05
CA LEU A 206 12.88 -22.42 -2.24
C LEU A 206 12.96 -23.92 -1.92
N ALA A 207 12.04 -24.40 -1.08
CA ALA A 207 11.73 -25.81 -0.91
C ALA A 207 10.23 -26.03 -1.11
N ILE A 208 9.85 -26.99 -1.96
CA ILE A 208 8.46 -27.29 -2.30
C ILE A 208 8.05 -28.68 -1.83
N ASN A 209 6.77 -28.83 -1.52
CA ASN A 209 6.09 -30.10 -1.21
C ASN A 209 6.75 -30.90 -0.07
N ARG A 210 7.24 -30.19 0.97
CA ARG A 210 7.76 -30.78 2.20
C ARG A 210 6.68 -31.02 3.25
N HIS A 211 5.55 -30.32 3.12
CA HIS A 211 4.42 -30.32 4.02
C HIS A 211 3.12 -30.31 3.23
N THR A 212 2.01 -30.53 3.89
CA THR A 212 0.66 -30.38 3.33
C THR A 212 -0.14 -29.39 4.16
N ILE A 213 -1.32 -29.00 3.70
CA ILE A 213 -2.22 -28.12 4.45
C ILE A 213 -2.62 -28.73 5.81
N TYR A 214 -2.62 -30.05 5.95
CA TYR A 214 -2.92 -30.74 7.21
C TYR A 214 -1.84 -30.56 8.27
N ASP A 215 -0.62 -30.17 7.87
CA ASP A 215 0.48 -29.85 8.78
C ASP A 215 0.41 -28.41 9.28
N PHE A 216 -0.53 -27.61 8.77
CA PHE A 216 -0.63 -26.18 9.07
C PHE A 216 -1.66 -25.92 10.17
N ASN A 217 -1.20 -25.33 11.27
CA ASN A 217 -2.04 -24.83 12.34
C ASN A 217 -1.59 -23.41 12.71
N ALA A 218 -2.46 -22.41 12.48
CA ALA A 218 -2.13 -21.02 12.74
C ALA A 218 -1.68 -20.75 14.18
N SER A 219 -2.29 -21.42 15.15
CA SER A 219 -2.00 -21.20 16.58
C SER A 219 -0.58 -21.62 16.99
N ASP A 220 0.08 -22.49 16.22
CA ASP A 220 1.46 -22.92 16.51
C ASP A 220 2.47 -21.77 16.35
N TYR A 221 2.08 -20.71 15.61
CA TYR A 221 2.90 -19.53 15.34
C TYR A 221 2.57 -18.36 16.27
N PHE A 222 1.55 -18.48 17.13
CA PHE A 222 1.15 -17.37 17.99
C PHE A 222 2.17 -17.14 19.10
N PRO A 223 2.63 -15.88 19.30
CA PRO A 223 3.53 -15.56 20.41
C PRO A 223 2.86 -15.85 21.76
N LYS A 224 3.49 -16.69 22.59
CA LYS A 224 2.91 -17.17 23.86
C LYS A 224 2.72 -16.09 24.92
N ASP A 225 3.50 -15.02 24.82
CA ASP A 225 3.52 -13.89 25.77
C ASP A 225 2.68 -12.69 25.29
N TYR A 226 1.89 -12.87 24.22
CA TYR A 226 1.01 -11.83 23.69
C TYR A 226 -0.42 -12.01 24.18
N GLU A 227 -1.06 -10.88 24.49
CA GLU A 227 -2.50 -10.83 24.70
C GLU A 227 -3.24 -11.04 23.38
N ILE A 228 -4.08 -12.09 23.31
CA ILE A 228 -4.93 -12.34 22.15
C ILE A 228 -6.15 -11.44 22.26
N VAL A 229 -6.36 -10.59 21.24
CA VAL A 229 -7.49 -9.66 21.17
C VAL A 229 -8.27 -9.87 19.87
N LYS A 230 -9.57 -9.60 19.88
CA LYS A 230 -10.33 -9.56 18.63
C LYS A 230 -9.97 -8.32 17.84
N TYR A 231 -9.78 -8.48 16.54
CA TYR A 231 -9.50 -7.35 15.64
C TYR A 231 -10.57 -6.25 15.77
N SER A 232 -11.85 -6.64 15.87
CA SER A 232 -12.96 -5.71 16.08
C SER A 232 -12.82 -4.86 17.34
N ASP A 233 -12.21 -5.38 18.40
CA ASP A 233 -12.12 -4.67 19.69
C ASP A 233 -11.06 -3.57 19.65
N LEU A 234 -10.10 -3.64 18.74
CA LEU A 234 -9.16 -2.54 18.48
C LEU A 234 -9.86 -1.28 17.98
N TYR A 235 -11.01 -1.43 17.35
CA TYR A 235 -11.81 -0.34 16.77
C TYR A 235 -13.03 0.02 17.61
N LYS A 236 -13.43 -0.81 18.58
CA LYS A 236 -14.54 -0.54 19.52
C LYS A 236 -14.14 0.33 20.70
N LYS A 237 -12.84 0.52 20.96
CA LYS A 237 -12.40 1.43 21.99
C LYS A 237 -12.94 2.82 21.70
N LYS A 238 -13.62 3.40 22.75
CA LYS A 238 -14.14 4.77 22.86
C LYS A 238 -13.76 5.62 21.66
N ALA A 239 -14.75 6.25 21.03
CA ALA A 239 -14.48 7.24 19.99
C ALA A 239 -13.28 8.08 20.41
N GLU A 240 -12.08 7.68 20.01
CA GLU A 240 -10.91 8.52 20.23
C GLU A 240 -11.23 9.86 19.60
N PRO A 241 -10.79 10.98 20.19
CA PRO A 241 -11.02 12.27 19.60
C PRO A 241 -10.60 12.20 18.13
N THR A 242 -11.52 12.43 17.22
CA THR A 242 -11.21 12.47 15.78
C THR A 242 -10.60 13.82 15.45
N ALA A 243 -9.88 13.91 14.32
CA ALA A 243 -9.33 15.18 13.84
C ALA A 243 -10.38 16.30 13.78
N SER A 244 -11.65 15.97 13.51
CA SER A 244 -12.78 16.92 13.52
C SER A 244 -13.05 17.54 14.91
N SER A 245 -12.64 16.90 16.00
CA SER A 245 -12.76 17.46 17.35
C SER A 245 -11.82 18.64 17.60
N LEU A 246 -10.89 18.88 16.68
CA LEU A 246 -9.97 20.02 16.72
C LEU A 246 -10.55 21.30 16.13
N ILE A 247 -11.70 21.24 15.46
CA ILE A 247 -12.38 22.43 14.92
C ILE A 247 -12.70 23.40 16.06
N GLY A 248 -12.36 24.66 15.88
CA GLY A 248 -12.51 25.71 16.88
C GLY A 248 -11.38 25.77 17.92
N LYS A 249 -10.42 24.86 17.86
CA LYS A 249 -9.23 24.84 18.74
C LYS A 249 -8.02 25.41 18.04
N LYS A 250 -7.05 25.85 18.84
CA LYS A 250 -5.76 26.29 18.32
C LYS A 250 -5.03 25.11 17.67
N ALA A 251 -4.50 25.29 16.48
CA ALA A 251 -3.70 24.29 15.80
C ALA A 251 -2.48 23.93 16.66
N PRO A 252 -2.23 22.62 16.91
CA PRO A 252 -1.04 22.20 17.63
C PRO A 252 0.22 22.72 16.94
N GLY A 253 1.11 23.37 17.71
CA GLY A 253 2.39 23.81 17.21
C GLY A 253 3.33 22.63 16.96
N TRP A 254 4.23 22.78 15.98
CA TRP A 254 5.22 21.77 15.65
C TRP A 254 6.50 22.40 15.14
N ILE A 255 7.60 21.64 15.24
CA ILE A 255 8.88 21.86 14.57
C ILE A 255 9.18 20.57 13.83
N LEU A 256 9.23 20.63 12.49
CA LEU A 256 9.42 19.49 11.62
C LEU A 256 10.56 19.75 10.64
N GLU A 257 11.18 18.69 10.12
CA GLU A 257 12.24 18.80 9.12
C GLU A 257 11.66 18.99 7.72
N ASN A 258 12.25 19.91 6.96
CA ASN A 258 11.99 20.05 5.54
C ASN A 258 12.85 19.07 4.69
N ILE A 259 12.77 19.18 3.37
CA ILE A 259 13.52 18.32 2.44
C ILE A 259 15.04 18.53 2.46
N GLU A 260 15.54 19.59 3.06
CA GLU A 260 16.96 19.88 3.33
C GLU A 260 17.40 19.43 4.74
N ALA A 261 16.54 18.74 5.49
CA ALA A 261 16.74 18.35 6.89
C ALA A 261 16.91 19.55 7.85
N GLN A 262 16.29 20.68 7.50
CA GLN A 262 16.31 21.88 8.35
C GLN A 262 15.00 21.96 9.14
N PRO A 263 15.04 22.41 10.41
CA PRO A 263 13.85 22.57 11.22
C PRO A 263 13.00 23.74 10.72
N VAL A 264 11.70 23.50 10.61
CA VAL A 264 10.67 24.50 10.25
C VAL A 264 9.57 24.45 11.32
N SER A 265 9.16 25.59 11.79
CA SER A 265 8.11 25.73 12.82
C SER A 265 6.81 26.26 12.21
N LEU A 266 5.66 25.83 12.72
CA LEU A 266 4.37 26.44 12.38
C LEU A 266 4.38 27.96 12.69
N ALA A 267 5.12 28.39 13.70
CA ALA A 267 5.23 29.79 14.12
C ALA A 267 6.00 30.67 13.11
N ASP A 268 6.78 30.07 12.18
CA ASP A 268 7.53 30.80 11.15
C ASP A 268 6.58 31.40 10.07
N TYR A 269 5.42 30.80 9.89
CA TYR A 269 4.45 31.24 8.89
C TYR A 269 3.61 32.41 9.38
N LYS A 270 3.49 33.45 8.56
CA LYS A 270 2.75 34.70 8.89
C LYS A 270 1.49 34.89 8.06
N SER A 271 1.24 34.01 7.10
CA SER A 271 0.05 34.07 6.22
C SER A 271 -1.24 34.08 7.03
N LYS A 272 -2.27 34.76 6.51
CA LYS A 272 -3.59 34.84 7.15
C LYS A 272 -4.25 33.48 7.29
N ILE A 273 -4.10 32.65 6.25
CA ILE A 273 -4.66 31.30 6.21
C ILE A 273 -3.56 30.32 5.93
N ILE A 274 -3.57 29.19 6.63
CA ILE A 274 -2.67 28.06 6.39
C ILE A 274 -3.52 26.84 6.11
N LEU A 275 -3.27 26.16 4.98
CA LEU A 275 -3.75 24.82 4.72
C LEU A 275 -2.65 23.82 5.09
N ILE A 276 -2.91 23.03 6.13
CA ILE A 276 -2.03 21.93 6.55
C ILE A 276 -2.59 20.65 5.93
N ASN A 277 -1.82 20.02 5.05
CA ASN A 277 -2.19 18.79 4.36
C ASN A 277 -1.35 17.62 4.87
N PHE A 278 -1.94 16.72 5.65
CA PHE A 278 -1.30 15.44 5.96
C PHE A 278 -1.39 14.54 4.73
N THR A 279 -0.26 14.11 4.24
CA THR A 279 -0.12 13.35 3.00
C THR A 279 0.70 12.08 3.22
N GLY A 280 0.74 11.21 2.22
CA GLY A 280 1.55 9.98 2.24
C GLY A 280 2.10 9.65 0.86
N ILE A 281 3.39 9.34 0.79
CA ILE A 281 4.00 8.79 -0.42
C ILE A 281 3.42 7.38 -0.65
N GLY A 282 2.87 7.14 -1.85
CA GLY A 282 2.14 5.92 -2.19
C GLY A 282 0.62 5.98 -1.98
N CYS A 283 0.11 7.11 -1.47
CA CYS A 283 -1.30 7.35 -1.32
C CYS A 283 -1.91 7.85 -2.63
N GLY A 284 -2.75 7.09 -3.28
CA GLY A 284 -3.37 7.45 -4.56
C GLY A 284 -4.21 8.73 -4.48
N ALA A 285 -5.06 8.87 -3.44
CA ALA A 285 -5.86 10.07 -3.20
C ALA A 285 -5.00 11.32 -2.95
N CYS A 286 -3.86 11.15 -2.26
CA CYS A 286 -2.92 12.23 -2.01
C CYS A 286 -2.26 12.70 -3.31
N GLN A 287 -1.89 11.77 -4.19
CA GLN A 287 -1.31 12.10 -5.49
C GLN A 287 -2.33 12.78 -6.40
N ALA A 288 -3.59 12.34 -6.38
CA ALA A 288 -4.67 12.96 -7.14
C ALA A 288 -4.95 14.40 -6.73
N ALA A 289 -4.70 14.77 -5.47
CA ALA A 289 -4.87 16.14 -4.98
C ALA A 289 -3.75 17.10 -5.42
N ILE A 290 -2.57 16.60 -5.82
CA ILE A 290 -1.40 17.45 -6.11
C ILE A 290 -1.67 18.53 -7.18
N PRO A 291 -2.30 18.24 -8.34
CA PRO A 291 -2.56 19.27 -9.34
C PRO A 291 -3.39 20.42 -8.80
N PHE A 292 -4.45 20.11 -8.06
CA PHE A 292 -5.29 21.11 -7.39
C PHE A 292 -4.50 21.91 -6.36
N LEU A 293 -3.72 21.25 -5.50
CA LEU A 293 -2.94 21.91 -4.45
C LEU A 293 -1.88 22.85 -5.03
N LYS A 294 -1.23 22.46 -6.13
CA LYS A 294 -0.28 23.34 -6.85
C LYS A 294 -0.98 24.59 -7.38
N GLN A 295 -2.11 24.43 -8.05
CA GLN A 295 -2.91 25.54 -8.57
C GLN A 295 -3.43 26.43 -7.43
N LEU A 296 -3.89 25.84 -6.32
CA LEU A 296 -4.36 26.58 -5.15
C LEU A 296 -3.25 27.46 -4.56
N LYS A 297 -2.02 26.92 -4.44
CA LYS A 297 -0.86 27.67 -3.94
C LYS A 297 -0.56 28.89 -4.83
N ASP A 298 -0.67 28.74 -6.14
CA ASP A 298 -0.40 29.82 -7.10
C ASP A 298 -1.54 30.85 -7.18
N SER A 299 -2.72 30.54 -6.61
CA SER A 299 -3.91 31.41 -6.69
C SER A 299 -3.94 32.55 -5.65
N PHE A 300 -3.04 32.51 -4.67
CA PHE A 300 -3.00 33.48 -3.57
C PHE A 300 -1.59 34.00 -3.32
N THR A 301 -1.48 35.20 -2.75
CA THR A 301 -0.20 35.70 -2.26
C THR A 301 0.26 34.99 -1.00
N SER A 302 1.56 34.99 -0.72
CA SER A 302 2.11 34.36 0.50
C SER A 302 1.66 35.05 1.80
N GLU A 303 1.20 36.29 1.72
CA GLU A 303 0.61 37.00 2.85
C GLU A 303 -0.82 36.49 3.17
N GLU A 304 -1.56 36.14 2.12
CA GLU A 304 -2.93 35.64 2.25
C GLU A 304 -2.99 34.16 2.65
N PHE A 305 -2.19 33.33 1.97
CA PHE A 305 -2.34 31.88 2.06
C PHE A 305 -0.99 31.16 2.00
N GLU A 306 -0.86 30.13 2.82
CA GLU A 306 0.23 29.18 2.76
C GLU A 306 -0.28 27.76 2.73
N LEU A 307 0.42 26.89 1.97
CA LEU A 307 0.16 25.47 1.89
C LEU A 307 1.38 24.68 2.42
N ILE A 308 1.14 23.88 3.42
CA ILE A 308 2.16 23.04 4.05
C ILE A 308 1.69 21.59 4.03
N ALA A 309 2.41 20.74 3.33
CA ALA A 309 2.21 19.29 3.40
C ALA A 309 3.05 18.68 4.51
N ILE A 310 2.50 17.68 5.21
CA ILE A 310 3.19 16.90 6.24
C ILE A 310 3.10 15.43 5.82
N GLU A 311 4.25 14.88 5.40
CA GLU A 311 4.36 13.49 4.96
C GLU A 311 4.40 12.58 6.19
N SER A 312 3.42 11.67 6.32
CA SER A 312 3.20 10.88 7.51
C SER A 312 3.43 9.36 7.33
N TRP A 313 3.72 8.89 6.12
CA TRP A 313 3.89 7.47 5.83
C TRP A 313 5.35 7.04 5.73
N SER A 314 6.10 7.58 4.80
CA SER A 314 7.51 7.21 4.60
C SER A 314 8.43 7.74 5.70
N ARG A 315 8.25 9.02 6.07
CA ARG A 315 9.03 9.71 7.12
C ARG A 315 10.55 9.65 6.93
N LYS A 316 11.00 9.54 5.68
CA LYS A 316 12.42 9.59 5.29
C LYS A 316 12.66 10.85 4.46
N VAL A 317 13.48 11.77 4.95
CA VAL A 317 13.77 13.04 4.26
C VAL A 317 14.24 12.82 2.82
N SER A 318 15.08 11.83 2.55
CA SER A 318 15.55 11.52 1.19
C SER A 318 14.41 11.10 0.26
N ALA A 319 13.47 10.28 0.73
CA ALA A 319 12.30 9.85 -0.05
C ALA A 319 11.36 11.02 -0.31
N ILE A 320 11.14 11.87 0.69
CA ILE A 320 10.30 13.07 0.59
C ILE A 320 10.91 14.06 -0.44
N ARG A 321 12.23 14.26 -0.39
CA ARG A 321 12.96 15.11 -1.35
C ARG A 321 12.79 14.60 -2.78
N ASN A 322 13.02 13.33 -3.02
CA ASN A 322 12.86 12.71 -4.34
C ASN A 322 11.42 12.82 -4.84
N TYR A 323 10.45 12.60 -3.96
CA TYR A 323 9.03 12.73 -4.27
C TYR A 323 8.67 14.17 -4.62
N ALA A 324 9.06 15.15 -3.81
CA ALA A 324 8.81 16.57 -4.05
C ALA A 324 9.37 17.03 -5.40
N LYS A 325 10.60 16.61 -5.73
CA LYS A 325 11.25 16.91 -7.01
C LYS A 325 10.50 16.28 -8.18
N ARG A 326 10.15 14.99 -8.10
CA ARG A 326 9.44 14.29 -9.17
C ARG A 326 8.05 14.85 -9.44
N LYS A 327 7.33 15.22 -8.39
CA LYS A 327 6.00 15.82 -8.48
C LYS A 327 6.02 17.32 -8.73
N GLU A 328 7.23 17.90 -8.79
CA GLU A 328 7.42 19.35 -8.99
C GLU A 328 6.55 20.17 -8.04
N LEU A 329 6.61 19.83 -6.72
CA LEU A 329 5.80 20.51 -5.72
C LEU A 329 6.26 21.99 -5.60
N ASN A 330 5.31 22.91 -5.68
CA ASN A 330 5.52 24.35 -5.50
C ASN A 330 5.16 24.84 -4.08
N TYR A 331 5.01 23.90 -3.14
CA TYR A 331 4.70 24.15 -1.73
C TYR A 331 5.60 23.33 -0.82
N THR A 332 5.68 23.75 0.44
CA THR A 332 6.51 23.09 1.46
C THR A 332 5.96 21.72 1.80
N ILE A 333 6.85 20.73 1.86
CA ILE A 333 6.57 19.40 2.40
C ILE A 333 7.55 19.08 3.52
N LEU A 334 7.01 18.63 4.65
CA LEU A 334 7.73 18.38 5.90
C LEU A 334 7.61 16.91 6.31
N ASN A 335 8.59 16.44 7.07
CA ASN A 335 8.65 15.09 7.59
C ASN A 335 7.92 15.00 8.93
N ALA A 336 6.86 14.18 9.01
CA ALA A 336 6.06 14.02 10.23
C ALA A 336 6.82 13.30 11.34
N THR A 337 6.48 13.64 12.58
CA THR A 337 6.81 12.87 13.79
C THR A 337 5.57 12.12 14.29
N ASN A 338 5.76 11.08 15.11
CA ASN A 338 4.64 10.40 15.77
C ASN A 338 3.82 11.36 16.63
N GLU A 339 4.48 12.35 17.23
CA GLU A 339 3.83 13.36 18.06
C GLU A 339 2.87 14.23 17.26
N VAL A 340 3.27 14.79 16.11
CA VAL A 340 2.40 15.61 15.28
C VAL A 340 1.21 14.82 14.74
N ILE A 341 1.41 13.56 14.35
CA ILE A 341 0.33 12.67 13.92
C ILE A 341 -0.70 12.48 15.04
N LYS A 342 -0.22 12.29 16.28
CA LYS A 342 -1.08 12.14 17.47
C LYS A 342 -1.79 13.44 17.81
N GLN A 343 -1.11 14.57 17.82
CA GLN A 343 -1.67 15.88 18.15
C GLN A 343 -2.77 16.30 17.18
N TYR A 344 -2.60 16.05 15.89
CA TYR A 344 -3.62 16.31 14.86
C TYR A 344 -4.66 15.20 14.72
N GLN A 345 -4.55 14.14 15.50
CA GLN A 345 -5.53 13.05 15.60
C GLN A 345 -5.86 12.41 14.23
N THR A 346 -4.89 12.38 13.32
CA THR A 346 -5.08 11.78 12.00
C THR A 346 -5.00 10.25 12.04
N GLY A 347 -4.40 9.68 13.10
CA GLY A 347 -4.16 8.24 13.21
C GLY A 347 -3.27 7.68 12.10
N GLY A 348 -2.48 8.55 11.45
CA GLY A 348 -1.66 8.18 10.29
C GLY A 348 -2.44 8.04 8.98
N ALA A 349 -3.74 8.32 8.96
CA ALA A 349 -4.52 8.35 7.73
C ALA A 349 -4.19 9.59 6.87
N ALA A 350 -4.25 9.43 5.55
CA ALA A 350 -4.01 10.49 4.57
C ALA A 350 -4.95 10.32 3.36
N PRO A 351 -5.33 11.40 2.67
CA PRO A 351 -5.04 12.78 3.03
C PRO A 351 -5.99 13.33 4.10
N TYR A 352 -5.47 14.27 4.91
CA TYR A 352 -6.27 15.16 5.75
C TYR A 352 -5.91 16.60 5.41
N PHE A 353 -6.91 17.48 5.47
CA PHE A 353 -6.76 18.92 5.21
C PHE A 353 -7.29 19.69 6.42
N PHE A 354 -6.42 20.52 7.01
CA PHE A 354 -6.77 21.41 8.11
C PHE A 354 -6.65 22.85 7.62
N ILE A 355 -7.74 23.59 7.65
CA ILE A 355 -7.75 25.02 7.30
C ILE A 355 -7.68 25.81 8.60
N VAL A 356 -6.62 26.60 8.71
CA VAL A 356 -6.23 27.31 9.92
C VAL A 356 -6.24 28.81 9.61
N ASP A 357 -6.92 29.59 10.47
CA ASP A 357 -7.03 31.05 10.30
C ASP A 357 -5.81 31.82 10.83
N GLN A 358 -5.92 33.16 10.80
CA GLN A 358 -4.86 34.08 11.25
C GLN A 358 -4.52 33.92 12.74
N GLU A 359 -5.48 33.59 13.57
CA GLU A 359 -5.29 33.32 15.00
C GLU A 359 -4.76 31.90 15.26
N ARG A 360 -4.53 31.13 14.19
CA ARG A 360 -4.16 29.71 14.24
C ARG A 360 -5.24 28.81 14.86
N ILE A 361 -6.49 29.18 14.66
CA ILE A 361 -7.63 28.33 15.01
C ILE A 361 -7.97 27.45 13.80
N ILE A 362 -8.15 26.16 14.04
CA ILE A 362 -8.62 25.21 13.02
C ILE A 362 -10.09 25.52 12.73
N ARG A 363 -10.38 25.95 11.51
CA ARG A 363 -11.75 26.29 11.09
C ARG A 363 -12.43 25.15 10.35
N LYS A 364 -11.64 24.32 9.67
CA LYS A 364 -12.16 23.19 8.92
C LYS A 364 -11.21 22.01 8.96
N VAL A 365 -11.78 20.80 8.96
CA VAL A 365 -11.05 19.54 8.80
C VAL A 365 -11.76 18.70 7.74
N ILE A 366 -11.03 18.28 6.72
CA ILE A 366 -11.54 17.44 5.65
C ILE A 366 -10.70 16.17 5.61
N ARG A 367 -11.33 15.00 5.57
CA ARG A 367 -10.69 13.71 5.46
C ARG A 367 -10.94 13.10 4.09
N GLY A 368 -9.87 12.65 3.44
CA GLY A 368 -9.94 12.08 2.10
C GLY A 368 -9.94 13.13 1.02
N TYR A 369 -9.94 12.66 -0.23
CA TYR A 369 -9.97 13.52 -1.41
C TYR A 369 -10.95 12.95 -2.44
N SER A 370 -11.79 13.79 -2.96
CA SER A 370 -12.83 13.47 -3.95
C SER A 370 -12.90 14.60 -4.98
N ASN A 371 -11.82 14.73 -5.78
CA ASN A 371 -11.68 15.72 -6.87
C ASN A 371 -12.43 17.03 -6.59
N GLU A 372 -13.29 17.45 -7.53
CA GLU A 372 -13.99 18.73 -7.46
C GLU A 372 -14.76 19.01 -6.16
N ASN A 373 -15.26 17.98 -5.48
CA ASN A 373 -16.01 18.19 -4.23
C ASN A 373 -15.09 18.73 -3.13
N THR A 374 -13.93 18.06 -2.94
CA THR A 374 -12.92 18.50 -1.97
C THR A 374 -12.31 19.83 -2.38
N ASP A 375 -12.03 20.02 -3.68
CA ASP A 375 -11.50 21.27 -4.21
C ASP A 375 -12.42 22.47 -3.89
N LYS A 376 -13.71 22.34 -4.18
CA LYS A 376 -14.72 23.36 -3.88
C LYS A 376 -14.84 23.63 -2.38
N GLU A 377 -14.81 22.59 -1.56
CA GLU A 377 -14.91 22.70 -0.11
C GLU A 377 -13.72 23.47 0.48
N ILE A 378 -12.52 23.19 0.02
CA ILE A 378 -11.29 23.91 0.44
C ILE A 378 -11.34 25.38 -0.02
N ILE A 379 -11.64 25.62 -1.30
CA ILE A 379 -11.70 26.98 -1.86
C ILE A 379 -12.73 27.82 -1.11
N ASN A 380 -13.93 27.29 -0.87
CA ASN A 380 -14.98 28.02 -0.17
C ASN A 380 -14.57 28.37 1.27
N ALA A 381 -13.98 27.41 2.00
CA ALA A 381 -13.52 27.67 3.35
C ALA A 381 -12.39 28.71 3.43
N ILE A 382 -11.49 28.75 2.45
CA ILE A 382 -10.45 29.78 2.36
C ILE A 382 -11.08 31.17 2.08
N LYS A 383 -12.00 31.24 1.12
CA LYS A 383 -12.66 32.51 0.75
C LYS A 383 -13.52 33.09 1.88
N GLU A 384 -14.11 32.26 2.71
CA GLU A 384 -14.89 32.70 3.88
C GLU A 384 -14.02 33.31 4.98
N LEU A 385 -12.72 33.02 4.99
CA LEU A 385 -11.77 33.46 6.02
C LEU A 385 -10.88 34.62 5.57
N LEU A 386 -10.82 34.94 4.26
CA LEU A 386 -10.12 36.09 3.69
C LEU A 386 -10.96 37.36 3.75
#